data_ca82a07cd0ea76c2e0c147adc8d41a5d
#
_entry.id   ca82a07cd0ea76c2e0c147adc8d41a5d
#
_cell.length_a   1.000
_cell.length_b   1.000
_cell.length_c   1.000
_cell.angle_alpha   90.00
_cell.angle_beta   90.00
_cell.angle_gamma   90.00
#
_symmetry.space_group_name_H-M   'P 1'
#
loop_
_entity.id
_entity.type
_entity.pdbx_description
1 polymer ?
#
loop_
_entity_poly.entity_id
_entity_poly.type
_entity_poly.pdbx_seq_one_letter_code
_entity_poly.pdbx_strand_id
1 'polypeptide(L)'
;MTELVRPPRLAPGARVAVVAPSGPVPEERLQAGLDILRGWDLDPVVAPHVLDRHGEFTYLAGTDADRAADLQNAWCDPSVDAVLCARGGYGVMRMVDLLDWEALRAAGPKVLVGFSDVTALHEAFAARLGLVTLYGPMAAGMDFIKNGRAQEHLKATLFAPETVRTLASGGTALVPGRARGVTLGGCLCLLASELGSAHARPGARGGLLCLEDVGEETYRLDRYLTQLLRAGWLDGVRGVLLGSWEKCEPYERVRALLLDRLGGLGVPVVEEFGFGHGEGALTIPFGVTAELDADTGTLTLGEPALR
;
A
#
# COMPACT_ATOMS: atom_id res chain seq x y z
N MET A 1 -13.09 -13.96 -2.62
CA MET A 1 -12.65 -12.70 -3.25
C MET A 1 -12.20 -13.03 -4.65
N THR A 2 -12.57 -12.24 -5.64
CA THR A 2 -12.12 -12.39 -7.02
C THR A 2 -10.81 -11.64 -7.22
N GLU A 3 -9.96 -12.15 -8.10
CA GLU A 3 -8.74 -11.48 -8.54
C GLU A 3 -9.09 -10.16 -9.24
N LEU A 4 -8.28 -9.14 -8.99
CA LEU A 4 -8.50 -7.80 -9.54
C LEU A 4 -7.78 -7.64 -10.89
N VAL A 5 -8.15 -6.60 -11.63
CA VAL A 5 -7.53 -6.28 -12.92
C VAL A 5 -6.10 -5.78 -12.71
N ARG A 6 -5.14 -6.41 -13.36
CA ARG A 6 -3.73 -6.02 -13.34
C ARG A 6 -3.48 -4.91 -14.37
N PRO A 7 -2.89 -3.76 -13.97
CA PRO A 7 -2.49 -2.74 -14.93
C PRO A 7 -1.31 -3.22 -15.79
N PRO A 8 -1.04 -2.56 -16.94
CA PRO A 8 0.15 -2.80 -17.73
C PRO A 8 1.42 -2.50 -16.94
N ARG A 9 2.51 -3.26 -17.18
CA ARG A 9 3.85 -2.92 -16.71
C ARG A 9 4.36 -1.67 -17.39
N LEU A 10 5.33 -1.00 -16.77
CA LEU A 10 5.98 0.15 -17.37
C LEU A 10 7.05 -0.27 -18.38
N ALA A 11 7.31 0.62 -19.33
CA ALA A 11 8.41 0.52 -20.27
C ALA A 11 9.34 1.74 -20.11
N PRO A 12 10.59 1.69 -20.63
CA PRO A 12 11.43 2.87 -20.73
C PRO A 12 10.70 4.02 -21.43
N GLY A 13 10.82 5.23 -20.91
CA GLY A 13 10.10 6.41 -21.37
C GLY A 13 8.67 6.54 -20.84
N ALA A 14 8.16 5.59 -20.04
CA ALA A 14 6.81 5.67 -19.47
C ALA A 14 6.67 6.90 -18.58
N ARG A 15 5.53 7.60 -18.73
CA ARG A 15 5.22 8.80 -17.95
C ARG A 15 4.60 8.43 -16.60
N VAL A 16 5.22 8.95 -15.54
CA VAL A 16 4.82 8.71 -14.16
C VAL A 16 4.40 10.01 -13.48
N ALA A 17 3.12 10.16 -13.18
CA ALA A 17 2.67 11.32 -12.42
C ALA A 17 2.97 11.12 -10.93
N VAL A 18 3.55 12.15 -10.31
CA VAL A 18 3.81 12.19 -8.87
C VAL A 18 2.78 13.10 -8.22
N VAL A 19 2.00 12.58 -7.27
CA VAL A 19 0.92 13.28 -6.56
C VAL A 19 1.13 13.26 -5.05
N ALA A 20 0.59 14.23 -4.32
CA ALA A 20 0.67 14.30 -2.86
C ALA A 20 -0.72 14.21 -2.21
N PRO A 21 -1.36 13.05 -2.15
CA PRO A 21 -2.73 12.91 -1.66
C PRO A 21 -2.88 13.09 -0.15
N SER A 22 -1.78 13.11 0.58
CA SER A 22 -1.71 13.06 2.05
C SER A 22 -0.99 14.29 2.64
N GLY A 23 0.15 14.07 3.28
CA GLY A 23 0.91 15.07 3.99
C GLY A 23 1.89 15.85 3.11
N PRO A 24 2.41 17.01 3.62
CA PRO A 24 3.28 17.90 2.88
C PRO A 24 4.60 17.23 2.48
N VAL A 25 5.05 17.50 1.28
CA VAL A 25 6.25 16.91 0.69
C VAL A 25 7.44 17.86 0.86
N PRO A 26 8.59 17.39 1.41
CA PRO A 26 9.82 18.16 1.38
C PRO A 26 10.40 18.19 -0.05
N GLU A 27 10.63 19.41 -0.58
CA GLU A 27 11.08 19.61 -1.97
C GLU A 27 12.38 18.87 -2.29
N GLU A 28 13.39 18.93 -1.40
CA GLU A 28 14.66 18.21 -1.59
C GLU A 28 14.46 16.68 -1.72
N ARG A 29 13.55 16.11 -0.93
CA ARG A 29 13.23 14.68 -1.03
C ARG A 29 12.49 14.35 -2.31
N LEU A 30 11.55 15.20 -2.72
CA LEU A 30 10.86 15.04 -3.99
C LEU A 30 11.87 15.02 -5.14
N GLN A 31 12.79 16.00 -5.18
CA GLN A 31 13.80 16.08 -6.23
C GLN A 31 14.69 14.82 -6.27
N ALA A 32 15.15 14.35 -5.11
CA ALA A 32 15.95 13.12 -5.03
C ALA A 32 15.18 11.90 -5.59
N GLY A 33 13.90 11.78 -5.26
CA GLY A 33 13.06 10.70 -5.80
C GLY A 33 12.81 10.82 -7.31
N LEU A 34 12.60 12.03 -7.82
CA LEU A 34 12.47 12.28 -9.26
C LEU A 34 13.75 11.89 -10.02
N ASP A 35 14.92 12.17 -9.44
CA ASP A 35 16.19 11.81 -10.06
C ASP A 35 16.40 10.28 -10.12
N ILE A 36 15.95 9.54 -9.10
CA ILE A 36 15.92 8.07 -9.13
C ILE A 36 15.00 7.57 -10.25
N LEU A 37 13.78 8.11 -10.38
CA LEU A 37 12.84 7.71 -11.42
C LEU A 37 13.40 8.00 -12.83
N ARG A 38 14.02 9.16 -13.04
CA ARG A 38 14.73 9.50 -14.29
C ARG A 38 15.89 8.53 -14.57
N GLY A 39 16.61 8.13 -13.52
CA GLY A 39 17.66 7.11 -13.60
C GLY A 39 17.15 5.71 -13.99
N TRP A 40 15.84 5.47 -13.90
CA TRP A 40 15.17 4.27 -14.41
C TRP A 40 14.62 4.44 -15.83
N ASP A 41 14.96 5.54 -16.50
CA ASP A 41 14.43 5.91 -17.82
C ASP A 41 12.90 6.13 -17.83
N LEU A 42 12.37 6.70 -16.75
CA LEU A 42 10.98 7.15 -16.66
C LEU A 42 10.91 8.66 -16.88
N ASP A 43 9.71 9.15 -17.31
CA ASP A 43 9.37 10.57 -17.43
C ASP A 43 8.48 11.00 -16.23
N PRO A 44 9.08 11.40 -15.08
CA PRO A 44 8.30 11.82 -13.93
C PRO A 44 7.74 13.23 -14.11
N VAL A 45 6.42 13.36 -13.99
CA VAL A 45 5.68 14.61 -14.04
C VAL A 45 5.09 14.90 -12.68
N VAL A 46 5.42 16.07 -12.11
CA VAL A 46 4.94 16.48 -10.79
C VAL A 46 3.59 17.20 -10.96
N ALA A 47 2.57 16.75 -10.24
CA ALA A 47 1.27 17.41 -10.26
C ALA A 47 1.35 18.82 -9.64
N PRO A 48 0.47 19.74 -10.02
CA PRO A 48 0.58 21.17 -9.68
C PRO A 48 0.69 21.48 -8.19
N HIS A 49 -0.01 20.73 -7.32
CA HIS A 49 -0.16 21.04 -5.90
C HIS A 49 0.72 20.14 -4.98
N VAL A 50 1.68 19.38 -5.52
CA VAL A 50 2.50 18.43 -4.75
C VAL A 50 3.30 19.11 -3.63
N LEU A 51 3.74 20.35 -3.84
CA LEU A 51 4.52 21.12 -2.86
C LEU A 51 3.66 22.05 -1.99
N ASP A 52 2.36 22.06 -2.20
CA ASP A 52 1.44 22.90 -1.44
C ASP A 52 1.39 22.50 0.02
N ARG A 53 0.99 23.46 0.85
CA ARG A 53 0.76 23.29 2.28
C ARG A 53 -0.58 23.89 2.64
N HIS A 54 -1.38 23.17 3.39
CA HIS A 54 -2.65 23.72 3.87
C HIS A 54 -2.37 24.88 4.83
N GLY A 55 -3.10 26.00 4.66
CA GLY A 55 -2.86 27.23 5.42
C GLY A 55 -3.07 27.09 6.93
N GLU A 56 -3.99 26.21 7.35
CA GLU A 56 -4.32 25.97 8.76
C GLU A 56 -3.83 24.61 9.26
N PHE A 57 -4.03 23.55 8.48
CA PHE A 57 -3.70 22.17 8.86
C PHE A 57 -2.34 21.77 8.29
N THR A 58 -1.27 22.09 9.01
CA THR A 58 0.12 21.91 8.55
C THR A 58 0.51 20.46 8.22
N TYR A 59 -0.32 19.48 8.59
CA TYR A 59 -0.15 18.07 8.26
C TYR A 59 -0.71 17.66 6.90
N LEU A 60 -1.37 18.58 6.15
CA LEU A 60 -1.96 18.33 4.82
C LEU A 60 -1.16 19.01 3.70
N ALA A 61 -1.04 18.32 2.57
CA ALA A 61 -0.47 18.85 1.34
C ALA A 61 -1.53 19.65 0.55
N GLY A 62 -1.81 20.89 0.97
CA GLY A 62 -2.83 21.73 0.33
C GLY A 62 -4.27 21.36 0.72
N THR A 63 -5.25 21.87 -0.06
CA THR A 63 -6.67 21.62 0.18
C THR A 63 -7.08 20.20 -0.24
N ASP A 64 -8.19 19.71 0.30
CA ASP A 64 -8.74 18.40 -0.11
C ASP A 64 -9.10 18.40 -1.60
N ALA A 65 -9.62 19.52 -2.13
CA ALA A 65 -9.99 19.68 -3.54
C ALA A 65 -8.77 19.63 -4.47
N ASP A 66 -7.68 20.33 -4.12
CA ASP A 66 -6.45 20.35 -4.94
C ASP A 66 -5.79 18.97 -4.99
N ARG A 67 -5.72 18.26 -3.84
CA ARG A 67 -5.17 16.90 -3.76
C ARG A 67 -6.00 15.89 -4.55
N ALA A 68 -7.33 16.02 -4.51
CA ALA A 68 -8.23 15.18 -5.30
C ALA A 68 -8.10 15.50 -6.79
N ALA A 69 -8.04 16.78 -7.19
CA ALA A 69 -7.87 17.19 -8.56
C ALA A 69 -6.54 16.70 -9.16
N ASP A 70 -5.44 16.78 -8.41
CA ASP A 70 -4.13 16.28 -8.86
C ASP A 70 -4.18 14.78 -9.16
N LEU A 71 -4.74 13.98 -8.24
CA LEU A 71 -4.90 12.54 -8.47
C LEU A 71 -5.84 12.23 -9.64
N GLN A 72 -7.00 12.91 -9.68
CA GLN A 72 -7.98 12.75 -10.74
C GLN A 72 -7.41 13.07 -12.12
N ASN A 73 -6.75 14.22 -12.26
CA ASN A 73 -6.17 14.67 -13.51
C ASN A 73 -5.04 13.75 -13.96
N ALA A 74 -4.14 13.37 -13.05
CA ALA A 74 -3.06 12.42 -13.34
C ALA A 74 -3.60 11.06 -13.80
N TRP A 75 -4.65 10.56 -13.17
CA TRP A 75 -5.24 9.28 -13.55
C TRP A 75 -5.97 9.36 -14.90
N CYS A 76 -6.68 10.44 -15.17
CA CYS A 76 -7.44 10.62 -16.41
C CYS A 76 -6.61 11.07 -17.61
N ASP A 77 -5.37 11.53 -17.42
CA ASP A 77 -4.47 11.90 -18.51
C ASP A 77 -4.04 10.64 -19.30
N PRO A 78 -4.40 10.50 -20.59
CA PRO A 78 -4.05 9.33 -21.39
C PRO A 78 -2.54 9.18 -21.63
N SER A 79 -1.74 10.22 -21.40
CA SER A 79 -0.29 10.17 -21.54
C SER A 79 0.42 9.64 -20.28
N VAL A 80 -0.30 9.47 -19.17
CA VAL A 80 0.25 8.96 -17.90
C VAL A 80 0.05 7.45 -17.82
N ASP A 81 1.12 6.70 -17.53
CA ASP A 81 1.13 5.24 -17.39
C ASP A 81 0.99 4.79 -15.92
N ALA A 82 1.51 5.61 -14.99
CA ALA A 82 1.49 5.32 -13.56
C ALA A 82 1.29 6.57 -12.71
N VAL A 83 0.72 6.38 -11.52
CA VAL A 83 0.64 7.39 -10.48
C VAL A 83 1.42 6.91 -9.26
N LEU A 84 2.44 7.67 -8.87
CA LEU A 84 3.23 7.49 -7.66
C LEU A 84 2.85 8.53 -6.63
N CYS A 85 2.48 8.06 -5.42
CA CYS A 85 2.31 8.97 -4.28
C CYS A 85 3.69 9.49 -3.83
N ALA A 86 3.79 10.79 -3.57
CA ALA A 86 5.03 11.39 -3.11
C ALA A 86 5.32 11.03 -1.65
N ARG A 87 4.28 11.04 -0.81
CA ARG A 87 4.37 10.80 0.62
C ARG A 87 3.02 10.36 1.20
N GLY A 88 3.07 9.60 2.31
CA GLY A 88 1.94 9.36 3.19
C GLY A 88 1.74 10.49 4.24
N GLY A 89 1.27 10.13 5.39
CA GLY A 89 0.92 11.06 6.48
C GLY A 89 -0.55 10.94 6.84
N TYR A 90 -1.34 11.93 6.51
CA TYR A 90 -2.80 11.93 6.66
C TYR A 90 -3.44 12.79 5.57
N GLY A 91 -4.61 12.39 5.09
CA GLY A 91 -5.40 13.24 4.20
C GLY A 91 -6.18 12.50 3.12
N VAL A 92 -5.82 11.27 2.75
CA VAL A 92 -6.54 10.50 1.71
C VAL A 92 -8.02 10.36 2.04
N MET A 93 -8.35 9.96 3.26
CA MET A 93 -9.74 9.79 3.71
C MET A 93 -10.60 11.05 3.57
N ARG A 94 -9.98 12.24 3.54
CA ARG A 94 -10.70 13.52 3.38
C ARG A 94 -11.01 13.84 1.93
N MET A 95 -10.22 13.31 0.99
CA MET A 95 -10.34 13.66 -0.43
C MET A 95 -10.93 12.55 -1.30
N VAL A 96 -10.95 11.31 -0.82
CA VAL A 96 -11.38 10.15 -1.61
C VAL A 96 -12.83 10.25 -2.09
N ASP A 97 -13.70 10.90 -1.33
CA ASP A 97 -15.10 11.16 -1.69
C ASP A 97 -15.26 12.21 -2.80
N LEU A 98 -14.23 12.99 -3.08
CA LEU A 98 -14.23 14.02 -4.14
C LEU A 98 -13.84 13.47 -5.51
N LEU A 99 -13.39 12.21 -5.59
CA LEU A 99 -12.98 11.58 -6.84
C LEU A 99 -14.18 11.15 -7.69
N ASP A 100 -14.13 11.47 -8.97
CA ASP A 100 -15.08 10.94 -9.96
C ASP A 100 -14.70 9.52 -10.37
N TRP A 101 -15.26 8.54 -9.68
CA TRP A 101 -15.00 7.12 -9.88
C TRP A 101 -15.42 6.61 -11.27
N GLU A 102 -16.38 7.27 -11.95
CA GLU A 102 -16.78 6.90 -13.30
C GLU A 102 -15.71 7.35 -14.30
N ALA A 103 -15.21 8.58 -14.17
CA ALA A 103 -14.11 9.07 -14.98
C ALA A 103 -12.82 8.26 -14.78
N LEU A 104 -12.47 7.92 -13.51
CA LEU A 104 -11.32 7.06 -13.22
C LEU A 104 -11.46 5.69 -13.88
N ARG A 105 -12.64 5.08 -13.84
CA ARG A 105 -12.91 3.79 -14.51
C ARG A 105 -12.80 3.90 -16.02
N ALA A 106 -13.33 4.96 -16.61
CA ALA A 106 -13.28 5.20 -18.04
C ALA A 106 -11.85 5.41 -18.56
N ALA A 107 -10.96 6.00 -17.76
CA ALA A 107 -9.55 6.17 -18.08
C ALA A 107 -8.76 4.84 -18.16
N GLY A 108 -9.31 3.77 -17.59
CA GLY A 108 -8.71 2.44 -17.62
C GLY A 108 -7.65 2.20 -16.53
N PRO A 109 -7.06 0.97 -16.52
CA PRO A 109 -6.14 0.56 -15.48
C PRO A 109 -4.75 1.18 -15.68
N LYS A 110 -4.24 1.85 -14.64
CA LYS A 110 -2.87 2.34 -14.52
C LYS A 110 -2.24 1.82 -13.24
N VAL A 111 -0.92 1.92 -13.12
CA VAL A 111 -0.21 1.57 -11.89
C VAL A 111 -0.46 2.65 -10.83
N LEU A 112 -0.87 2.24 -9.63
CA LEU A 112 -0.89 3.09 -8.44
C LEU A 112 0.13 2.56 -7.43
N VAL A 113 1.05 3.41 -6.96
CA VAL A 113 2.07 3.07 -5.95
C VAL A 113 1.96 4.01 -4.76
N GLY A 114 1.99 3.44 -3.56
CA GLY A 114 2.06 4.15 -2.30
C GLY A 114 1.86 3.21 -1.12
N PHE A 115 2.00 3.72 0.11
CA PHE A 115 1.75 2.97 1.33
C PHE A 115 1.35 3.91 2.48
N SER A 116 1.18 3.40 3.70
CA SER A 116 0.78 4.22 4.86
C SER A 116 -0.64 4.78 4.67
N ASP A 117 -0.85 6.10 4.75
CA ASP A 117 -2.14 6.77 4.50
C ASP A 117 -2.77 6.41 3.14
N VAL A 118 -1.94 6.03 2.15
CA VAL A 118 -2.40 5.57 0.83
C VAL A 118 -3.18 4.24 0.92
N THR A 119 -3.18 3.55 2.07
CA THR A 119 -4.05 2.39 2.33
C THR A 119 -5.51 2.69 1.97
N ALA A 120 -6.01 3.88 2.28
CA ALA A 120 -7.38 4.28 1.93
C ALA A 120 -7.61 4.33 0.40
N LEU A 121 -6.60 4.72 -0.40
CA LEU A 121 -6.70 4.62 -1.87
C LEU A 121 -6.64 3.17 -2.35
N HIS A 122 -5.79 2.32 -1.77
CA HIS A 122 -5.75 0.90 -2.13
C HIS A 122 -7.11 0.24 -1.90
N GLU A 123 -7.75 0.51 -0.77
CA GLU A 123 -9.09 0.00 -0.48
C GLU A 123 -10.13 0.54 -1.48
N ALA A 124 -10.14 1.86 -1.72
CA ALA A 124 -11.07 2.49 -2.63
C ALA A 124 -10.90 2.00 -4.08
N PHE A 125 -9.66 1.90 -4.58
CA PHE A 125 -9.37 1.43 -5.93
C PHE A 125 -9.76 -0.04 -6.12
N ALA A 126 -9.52 -0.87 -5.12
CA ALA A 126 -9.98 -2.24 -5.15
C ALA A 126 -11.51 -2.38 -5.14
N ALA A 127 -12.20 -1.61 -4.29
CA ALA A 127 -13.66 -1.66 -4.15
C ALA A 127 -14.39 -1.03 -5.34
N ARG A 128 -13.90 0.11 -5.85
CA ARG A 128 -14.58 0.90 -6.89
C ARG A 128 -14.14 0.57 -8.31
N LEU A 129 -12.86 0.26 -8.51
CA LEU A 129 -12.29 0.00 -9.83
C LEU A 129 -11.96 -1.48 -10.08
N GLY A 130 -11.89 -2.29 -9.03
CA GLY A 130 -11.47 -3.70 -9.14
C GLY A 130 -10.01 -3.83 -9.62
N LEU A 131 -9.12 -2.95 -9.15
CA LEU A 131 -7.77 -2.79 -9.69
C LEU A 131 -6.71 -3.27 -8.72
N VAL A 132 -5.70 -3.98 -9.24
CA VAL A 132 -4.45 -4.28 -8.53
C VAL A 132 -3.66 -3.00 -8.32
N THR A 133 -3.18 -2.79 -7.11
CA THR A 133 -2.35 -1.64 -6.71
C THR A 133 -1.08 -2.12 -6.02
N LEU A 134 -0.06 -1.28 -5.93
CA LEU A 134 1.24 -1.63 -5.36
C LEU A 134 1.46 -0.91 -4.03
N TYR A 135 1.43 -1.68 -2.94
CA TYR A 135 1.81 -1.21 -1.61
C TYR A 135 3.32 -1.17 -1.50
N GLY A 136 3.92 -0.03 -1.72
CA GLY A 136 5.36 0.10 -1.87
C GLY A 136 5.87 1.54 -1.66
N PRO A 137 7.19 1.72 -1.71
CA PRO A 137 7.83 2.97 -1.36
C PRO A 137 7.37 4.14 -2.24
N MET A 138 7.30 5.33 -1.63
CA MET A 138 6.80 6.57 -2.25
C MET A 138 7.95 7.46 -2.69
N ALA A 139 7.71 8.30 -3.73
CA ALA A 139 8.75 9.06 -4.42
C ALA A 139 9.60 9.97 -3.50
N ALA A 140 9.03 10.60 -2.47
CA ALA A 140 9.76 11.41 -1.50
C ALA A 140 9.97 10.67 -0.15
N GLY A 141 9.79 9.35 -0.13
CA GLY A 141 10.01 8.49 1.03
C GLY A 141 11.51 8.27 1.29
N MET A 142 11.91 8.31 2.57
CA MET A 142 13.33 8.15 2.91
C MET A 142 13.87 6.77 2.57
N ASP A 143 13.05 5.72 2.72
CA ASP A 143 13.45 4.37 2.33
C ASP A 143 13.66 4.27 0.81
N PHE A 144 12.77 4.87 0.01
CA PHE A 144 12.96 4.95 -1.44
C PHE A 144 14.25 5.68 -1.84
N ILE A 145 14.56 6.78 -1.16
CA ILE A 145 15.73 7.61 -1.50
C ILE A 145 17.06 6.94 -1.10
N LYS A 146 17.09 6.27 0.06
CA LYS A 146 18.34 5.79 0.67
C LYS A 146 18.59 4.30 0.54
N ASN A 147 17.57 3.49 0.23
CA ASN A 147 17.67 2.05 0.30
C ASN A 147 17.59 1.41 -1.09
N GLY A 148 18.73 0.87 -1.55
CA GLY A 148 18.83 0.21 -2.85
C GLY A 148 17.91 -1.01 -2.98
N ARG A 149 17.68 -1.78 -1.90
CA ARG A 149 16.77 -2.95 -1.92
C ARG A 149 15.34 -2.54 -2.23
N ALA A 150 14.86 -1.48 -1.58
CA ALA A 150 13.49 -0.96 -1.82
C ALA A 150 13.35 -0.45 -3.26
N GLN A 151 14.37 0.26 -3.77
CA GLN A 151 14.41 0.73 -5.16
C GLN A 151 14.40 -0.42 -6.16
N GLU A 152 15.31 -1.39 -5.99
CA GLU A 152 15.46 -2.53 -6.90
C GLU A 152 14.18 -3.36 -6.96
N HIS A 153 13.55 -3.61 -5.79
CA HIS A 153 12.32 -4.39 -5.73
C HIS A 153 11.15 -3.66 -6.40
N LEU A 154 10.97 -2.35 -6.15
CA LEU A 154 9.95 -1.56 -6.82
C LEU A 154 10.22 -1.51 -8.33
N LYS A 155 11.46 -1.23 -8.75
CA LYS A 155 11.85 -1.20 -10.17
C LYS A 155 11.53 -2.53 -10.86
N ALA A 156 11.94 -3.65 -10.26
CA ALA A 156 11.64 -4.97 -10.82
C ALA A 156 10.12 -5.21 -10.91
N THR A 157 9.34 -4.82 -9.89
CA THR A 157 7.89 -4.94 -9.91
C THR A 157 7.25 -4.12 -11.05
N LEU A 158 7.80 -2.94 -11.35
CA LEU A 158 7.27 -2.05 -12.40
C LEU A 158 7.62 -2.51 -13.81
N PHE A 159 8.86 -3.00 -14.05
CA PHE A 159 9.37 -3.28 -15.39
C PHE A 159 9.43 -4.78 -15.75
N ALA A 160 9.67 -5.63 -14.78
CA ALA A 160 9.86 -7.08 -14.95
C ALA A 160 9.14 -7.88 -13.85
N PRO A 161 7.82 -7.69 -13.69
CA PRO A 161 7.04 -8.24 -12.57
C PRO A 161 7.08 -9.77 -12.47
N GLU A 162 7.40 -10.46 -13.54
CA GLU A 162 7.63 -11.91 -13.58
C GLU A 162 8.84 -12.36 -12.76
N THR A 163 9.83 -11.48 -12.55
CA THR A 163 11.07 -11.78 -11.82
C THR A 163 10.89 -11.70 -10.31
N VAL A 164 9.83 -11.04 -9.82
CA VAL A 164 9.53 -10.82 -8.40
C VAL A 164 8.23 -11.50 -7.96
N ARG A 165 7.91 -12.65 -8.54
CA ARG A 165 6.71 -13.41 -8.17
C ARG A 165 6.82 -14.08 -6.80
N THR A 166 8.02 -14.41 -6.36
CA THR A 166 8.25 -14.96 -5.02
C THR A 166 8.93 -13.92 -4.14
N LEU A 167 8.20 -13.49 -3.13
CA LEU A 167 8.70 -12.59 -2.11
C LEU A 167 9.14 -13.42 -0.91
N ALA A 168 10.42 -13.34 -0.57
CA ALA A 168 10.99 -13.99 0.59
C ALA A 168 11.69 -12.94 1.46
N SER A 169 11.24 -12.78 2.67
CA SER A 169 11.76 -11.76 3.58
C SER A 169 12.66 -12.33 4.68
N GLY A 170 12.62 -13.65 4.89
CA GLY A 170 13.19 -14.29 6.07
C GLY A 170 12.31 -14.17 7.31
N GLY A 171 11.04 -13.77 7.14
CA GLY A 171 10.07 -13.70 8.22
C GLY A 171 9.83 -15.06 8.88
N THR A 172 9.41 -15.05 10.13
CA THR A 172 9.18 -16.25 10.94
C THR A 172 7.70 -16.55 11.15
N ALA A 173 7.35 -17.83 11.25
CA ALA A 173 5.97 -18.19 11.53
C ALA A 173 5.59 -17.88 12.99
N LEU A 174 4.57 -17.05 13.19
CA LEU A 174 3.84 -16.99 14.46
C LEU A 174 2.83 -18.12 14.58
N VAL A 175 2.15 -18.43 13.48
CA VAL A 175 1.28 -19.59 13.32
C VAL A 175 1.71 -20.29 12.04
N PRO A 176 2.21 -21.54 12.11
CA PRO A 176 2.71 -22.26 10.95
C PRO A 176 1.60 -22.66 9.98
N GLY A 177 1.98 -23.01 8.75
CA GLY A 177 1.09 -23.55 7.74
C GLY A 177 1.11 -22.78 6.42
N ARG A 178 0.22 -23.19 5.50
CA ARG A 178 0.11 -22.63 4.15
C ARG A 178 -1.31 -22.19 3.87
N ALA A 179 -1.43 -21.13 3.08
CA ALA A 179 -2.72 -20.61 2.66
C ALA A 179 -2.66 -20.02 1.27
N ARG A 180 -3.78 -20.07 0.57
CA ARG A 180 -3.97 -19.40 -0.72
C ARG A 180 -5.10 -18.39 -0.62
N GLY A 181 -4.88 -17.19 -1.13
CA GLY A 181 -5.88 -16.12 -1.12
C GLY A 181 -5.48 -14.95 -2.01
N VAL A 182 -6.29 -13.91 -2.02
CA VAL A 182 -6.01 -12.67 -2.72
C VAL A 182 -5.34 -11.71 -1.73
N THR A 183 -4.22 -11.10 -2.10
CA THR A 183 -3.50 -10.13 -1.26
C THR A 183 -4.31 -8.86 -1.04
N LEU A 184 -4.34 -8.37 0.18
CA LEU A 184 -5.01 -7.13 0.59
C LEU A 184 -4.45 -6.63 1.91
N GLY A 185 -4.78 -5.42 2.31
CA GLY A 185 -4.37 -4.90 3.61
C GLY A 185 -3.78 -3.51 3.56
N GLY A 186 -2.79 -3.26 4.39
CA GLY A 186 -2.09 -2.01 4.53
C GLY A 186 -1.85 -1.62 5.98
N CYS A 187 -1.83 -0.32 6.25
CA CYS A 187 -1.68 0.24 7.57
C CYS A 187 -2.91 -0.07 8.44
N LEU A 188 -2.71 -0.72 9.58
CA LEU A 188 -3.77 -1.23 10.44
C LEU A 188 -4.73 -0.13 10.94
N CYS A 189 -4.19 1.02 11.35
CA CYS A 189 -5.01 2.14 11.81
C CYS A 189 -5.94 2.67 10.71
N LEU A 190 -5.49 2.66 9.45
CA LEU A 190 -6.29 3.09 8.30
C LEU A 190 -7.40 2.10 7.99
N LEU A 191 -7.11 0.79 7.97
CA LEU A 191 -8.13 -0.24 7.77
C LEU A 191 -9.23 -0.18 8.84
N ALA A 192 -8.86 0.05 10.10
CA ALA A 192 -9.83 0.22 11.18
C ALA A 192 -10.64 1.51 11.04
N SER A 193 -9.98 2.61 10.62
CA SER A 193 -10.64 3.91 10.45
C SER A 193 -11.61 3.95 9.26
N GLU A 194 -11.36 3.13 8.23
CA GLU A 194 -12.22 3.02 7.04
C GLU A 194 -13.48 2.17 7.26
N LEU A 195 -13.61 1.47 8.38
CA LEU A 195 -14.78 0.63 8.65
C LEU A 195 -16.08 1.44 8.58
N GLY A 196 -16.96 1.03 7.68
CA GLY A 196 -18.26 1.67 7.45
C GLY A 196 -18.22 2.84 6.45
N SER A 197 -17.04 3.20 5.90
CA SER A 197 -16.97 4.17 4.80
C SER A 197 -17.51 3.57 3.49
N ALA A 198 -17.90 4.45 2.55
CA ALA A 198 -18.45 4.03 1.26
C ALA A 198 -17.44 3.35 0.33
N HIS A 199 -16.15 3.50 0.62
CA HIS A 199 -15.05 3.02 -0.21
C HIS A 199 -14.29 1.85 0.41
N ALA A 200 -14.56 1.51 1.69
CA ALA A 200 -13.96 0.36 2.33
C ALA A 200 -14.50 -0.97 1.78
N ARG A 201 -13.64 -1.97 1.74
CA ARG A 201 -14.10 -3.35 1.51
C ARG A 201 -14.96 -3.83 2.67
N PRO A 202 -15.94 -4.69 2.41
CA PRO A 202 -16.80 -5.23 3.47
C PRO A 202 -16.06 -6.19 4.42
N GLY A 203 -14.86 -6.67 4.05
CA GLY A 203 -14.04 -7.56 4.86
C GLY A 203 -12.93 -8.27 4.10
N ALA A 204 -12.12 -9.02 4.83
CA ALA A 204 -10.93 -9.73 4.33
C ALA A 204 -11.22 -11.18 3.88
N ARG A 205 -12.49 -11.59 3.76
CA ARG A 205 -12.87 -12.97 3.43
C ARG A 205 -12.20 -13.48 2.15
N GLY A 206 -11.50 -14.60 2.27
CA GLY A 206 -10.76 -15.23 1.17
C GLY A 206 -9.41 -14.60 0.86
N GLY A 207 -8.98 -13.62 1.65
CA GLY A 207 -7.74 -12.86 1.44
C GLY A 207 -6.54 -13.35 2.23
N LEU A 208 -5.36 -12.98 1.76
CA LEU A 208 -4.11 -12.95 2.50
C LEU A 208 -3.91 -11.51 2.99
N LEU A 209 -4.05 -11.31 4.28
CA LEU A 209 -4.08 -9.99 4.90
C LEU A 209 -2.67 -9.54 5.25
N CYS A 210 -2.23 -8.43 4.66
CA CYS A 210 -0.97 -7.76 4.95
C CYS A 210 -1.23 -6.62 5.94
N LEU A 211 -0.60 -6.64 7.11
CA LEU A 211 -0.76 -5.63 8.16
C LEU A 211 0.60 -5.06 8.59
N GLU A 212 0.67 -3.77 8.77
CA GLU A 212 1.78 -3.05 9.37
C GLU A 212 1.26 -1.77 10.03
N ASP A 213 2.07 -1.10 10.84
CA ASP A 213 1.75 0.24 11.36
C ASP A 213 3.02 0.95 11.82
N VAL A 214 2.91 2.24 12.15
CA VAL A 214 4.02 3.08 12.62
C VAL A 214 3.61 4.03 13.73
N GLY A 215 4.42 4.10 14.79
CA GLY A 215 4.28 5.11 15.84
C GLY A 215 3.08 4.93 16.75
N GLU A 216 2.51 3.74 16.81
CA GLU A 216 1.34 3.42 17.61
C GLU A 216 1.72 2.79 18.96
N GLU A 217 1.02 3.17 20.02
CA GLU A 217 1.10 2.49 21.31
C GLU A 217 0.32 1.15 21.24
N THR A 218 0.78 0.12 21.95
CA THR A 218 0.21 -1.24 21.91
C THR A 218 -1.31 -1.23 22.15
N TYR A 219 -1.83 -0.42 23.09
CA TYR A 219 -3.28 -0.37 23.33
C TYR A 219 -4.09 0.20 22.16
N ARG A 220 -3.48 1.03 21.29
CA ARG A 220 -4.13 1.53 20.08
C ARG A 220 -4.21 0.44 19.04
N LEU A 221 -3.11 -0.30 18.83
CA LEU A 221 -3.09 -1.47 17.96
C LEU A 221 -4.14 -2.51 18.40
N ASP A 222 -4.25 -2.77 19.72
CA ASP A 222 -5.30 -3.63 20.28
C ASP A 222 -6.70 -3.12 19.94
N ARG A 223 -6.92 -1.82 20.06
CA ARG A 223 -8.22 -1.21 19.73
C ARG A 223 -8.56 -1.41 18.26
N TYR A 224 -7.62 -1.19 17.35
CA TYR A 224 -7.83 -1.37 15.91
C TYR A 224 -8.13 -2.84 15.57
N LEU A 225 -7.33 -3.77 16.07
CA LEU A 225 -7.58 -5.21 15.88
C LEU A 225 -8.92 -5.65 16.48
N THR A 226 -9.22 -5.19 17.69
CA THR A 226 -10.51 -5.46 18.35
C THR A 226 -11.67 -4.91 17.52
N GLN A 227 -11.55 -3.73 16.94
CA GLN A 227 -12.57 -3.14 16.09
C GLN A 227 -12.79 -3.97 14.82
N LEU A 228 -11.72 -4.39 14.13
CA LEU A 228 -11.81 -5.25 12.95
C LEU A 228 -12.43 -6.62 13.28
N LEU A 229 -12.03 -7.23 14.40
CA LEU A 229 -12.60 -8.50 14.87
C LEU A 229 -14.10 -8.38 15.18
N ARG A 230 -14.49 -7.36 15.95
CA ARG A 230 -15.90 -7.13 16.33
C ARG A 230 -16.79 -6.75 15.15
N ALA A 231 -16.24 -6.11 14.14
CA ALA A 231 -16.94 -5.81 12.88
C ALA A 231 -17.11 -7.05 11.97
N GLY A 232 -16.50 -8.19 12.31
CA GLY A 232 -16.47 -9.37 11.45
C GLY A 232 -15.62 -9.15 10.19
N TRP A 233 -14.81 -8.08 10.14
CA TRP A 233 -14.02 -7.73 8.96
C TRP A 233 -12.94 -8.76 8.65
N LEU A 234 -12.43 -9.45 9.70
CA LEU A 234 -11.44 -10.53 9.58
C LEU A 234 -12.07 -11.91 9.29
N ASP A 235 -13.39 -12.02 9.23
CA ASP A 235 -14.08 -13.30 9.05
C ASP A 235 -13.72 -13.96 7.72
N GLY A 236 -13.17 -15.18 7.80
CA GLY A 236 -12.79 -15.96 6.64
C GLY A 236 -11.54 -15.48 5.92
N VAL A 237 -10.69 -14.67 6.57
CA VAL A 237 -9.30 -14.46 6.14
C VAL A 237 -8.60 -15.81 6.02
N ARG A 238 -7.64 -15.94 5.12
CA ARG A 238 -6.95 -17.20 4.84
C ARG A 238 -5.55 -17.27 5.43
N GLY A 239 -4.89 -16.14 5.60
CA GLY A 239 -3.55 -16.03 6.17
C GLY A 239 -3.22 -14.58 6.45
N VAL A 240 -2.22 -14.34 7.28
CA VAL A 240 -1.79 -13.00 7.68
C VAL A 240 -0.29 -12.85 7.49
N LEU A 241 0.11 -11.74 6.85
CA LEU A 241 1.48 -11.29 6.73
C LEU A 241 1.64 -10.02 7.56
N LEU A 242 2.52 -10.05 8.53
CA LEU A 242 2.85 -8.92 9.39
C LEU A 242 4.13 -8.26 8.88
N GLY A 243 4.03 -7.01 8.48
CA GLY A 243 5.14 -6.18 8.05
C GLY A 243 5.88 -5.56 9.23
N SER A 244 6.31 -4.32 9.07
CA SER A 244 7.03 -3.59 10.12
C SER A 244 6.08 -2.93 11.12
N TRP A 245 6.61 -2.71 12.34
CA TRP A 245 5.93 -2.02 13.45
C TRP A 245 6.86 -0.92 13.98
N GLU A 246 7.33 -0.09 13.06
CA GLU A 246 8.32 0.94 13.33
C GLU A 246 7.83 1.97 14.35
N LYS A 247 8.67 2.28 15.35
CA LYS A 247 8.34 3.25 16.41
C LYS A 247 7.04 2.95 17.16
N CYS A 248 6.48 1.76 17.02
CA CYS A 248 5.52 1.24 17.97
C CYS A 248 6.24 0.91 19.29
N GLU A 249 5.53 0.53 20.33
CA GLU A 249 6.18 0.07 21.57
C GLU A 249 7.15 -1.10 21.30
N PRO A 250 8.02 -1.48 22.28
CA PRO A 250 8.94 -2.60 22.07
C PRO A 250 8.27 -3.78 21.37
N TYR A 251 8.90 -4.24 20.30
CA TYR A 251 8.29 -5.23 19.39
C TYR A 251 7.76 -6.47 20.11
N GLU A 252 8.39 -6.90 21.19
CA GLU A 252 7.96 -8.04 21.99
C GLU A 252 6.52 -7.85 22.53
N ARG A 253 6.12 -6.63 22.89
CA ARG A 253 4.75 -6.33 23.32
C ARG A 253 3.78 -6.33 22.16
N VAL A 254 4.18 -5.72 21.04
CA VAL A 254 3.39 -5.73 19.80
C VAL A 254 3.19 -7.18 19.34
N ARG A 255 4.26 -7.97 19.33
CA ARG A 255 4.23 -9.39 18.96
C ARG A 255 3.27 -10.21 19.85
N ALA A 256 3.32 -10.00 21.15
CA ALA A 256 2.42 -10.66 22.09
C ALA A 256 0.95 -10.33 21.82
N LEU A 257 0.65 -9.04 21.55
CA LEU A 257 -0.68 -8.59 21.16
C LEU A 257 -1.13 -9.22 19.83
N LEU A 258 -0.27 -9.20 18.80
CA LEU A 258 -0.60 -9.77 17.50
C LEU A 258 -0.92 -11.26 17.60
N LEU A 259 -0.16 -12.00 18.39
CA LEU A 259 -0.41 -13.42 18.67
C LEU A 259 -1.73 -13.63 19.41
N ASP A 260 -2.02 -12.80 20.43
CA ASP A 260 -3.28 -12.86 21.19
C ASP A 260 -4.51 -12.62 20.30
N ARG A 261 -4.45 -11.61 19.41
CA ARG A 261 -5.58 -11.20 18.59
C ARG A 261 -5.75 -12.02 17.31
N LEU A 262 -4.65 -12.43 16.69
CA LEU A 262 -4.67 -13.08 15.38
C LEU A 262 -4.42 -14.59 15.44
N GLY A 263 -3.73 -15.08 16.48
CA GLY A 263 -3.44 -16.50 16.63
C GLY A 263 -4.68 -17.40 16.73
N GLY A 264 -5.79 -16.85 17.27
CA GLY A 264 -7.08 -17.55 17.34
C GLY A 264 -7.87 -17.66 16.05
N LEU A 265 -7.42 -17.01 14.96
CA LEU A 265 -8.09 -17.07 13.64
C LEU A 265 -7.96 -18.45 12.97
N GLY A 266 -7.03 -19.30 13.42
CA GLY A 266 -6.82 -20.66 12.88
C GLY A 266 -6.25 -20.64 11.45
N VAL A 267 -5.48 -19.61 11.10
CA VAL A 267 -4.83 -19.43 9.80
C VAL A 267 -3.33 -19.19 9.97
N PRO A 268 -2.50 -19.46 8.94
CA PRO A 268 -1.08 -19.14 8.99
C PRO A 268 -0.83 -17.65 9.21
N VAL A 269 0.12 -17.33 10.09
CA VAL A 269 0.57 -15.95 10.38
C VAL A 269 2.08 -15.91 10.31
N VAL A 270 2.64 -15.04 9.48
CA VAL A 270 4.08 -14.78 9.37
C VAL A 270 4.39 -13.37 9.86
N GLU A 271 5.43 -13.20 10.65
CA GLU A 271 5.92 -11.91 11.14
C GLU A 271 7.19 -11.46 10.42
N GLU A 272 7.51 -10.18 10.53
CA GLU A 272 8.71 -9.56 9.94
C GLU A 272 8.82 -9.78 8.43
N PHE A 273 7.69 -9.71 7.72
CA PHE A 273 7.64 -9.99 6.28
C PHE A 273 8.33 -8.92 5.42
N GLY A 274 8.88 -7.87 6.00
CA GLY A 274 9.75 -6.91 5.32
C GLY A 274 9.02 -5.95 4.38
N PHE A 275 7.79 -5.54 4.68
CA PHE A 275 7.08 -4.45 4.01
C PHE A 275 6.59 -3.40 5.03
N GLY A 276 6.17 -2.25 4.57
CA GLY A 276 5.67 -1.15 5.39
C GLY A 276 6.72 -0.08 5.68
N HIS A 277 6.80 0.40 6.93
CA HIS A 277 7.65 1.53 7.32
C HIS A 277 9.09 1.14 7.69
N GLY A 278 9.43 -0.14 7.69
CA GLY A 278 10.80 -0.64 7.92
C GLY A 278 11.74 -0.34 6.76
N GLU A 279 13.04 -0.53 6.99
CA GLU A 279 14.08 -0.31 5.99
C GLU A 279 14.08 -1.42 4.92
N GLY A 280 14.30 -1.04 3.67
CA GLY A 280 14.38 -1.97 2.54
C GLY A 280 13.05 -2.63 2.22
N ALA A 281 11.95 -1.91 2.39
CA ALA A 281 10.60 -2.42 2.26
C ALA A 281 10.30 -3.02 0.88
N LEU A 282 9.77 -4.25 0.90
CA LEU A 282 9.26 -4.91 -0.29
C LEU A 282 7.97 -4.23 -0.79
N THR A 283 7.80 -4.19 -2.08
CA THR A 283 6.52 -3.81 -2.71
C THR A 283 5.58 -5.01 -2.72
N ILE A 284 4.42 -4.88 -2.09
CA ILE A 284 3.39 -5.93 -2.07
C ILE A 284 2.26 -5.54 -3.03
N PRO A 285 1.96 -6.33 -4.06
CA PRO A 285 0.79 -6.09 -4.89
C PRO A 285 -0.48 -6.51 -4.12
N PHE A 286 -1.48 -5.62 -4.05
CA PHE A 286 -2.79 -5.92 -3.52
C PHE A 286 -3.78 -6.25 -4.63
N GLY A 287 -4.53 -7.33 -4.46
CA GLY A 287 -5.51 -7.78 -5.44
C GLY A 287 -5.07 -8.97 -6.30
N VAL A 288 -3.90 -9.55 -6.03
CA VAL A 288 -3.35 -10.70 -6.76
C VAL A 288 -3.53 -11.98 -5.96
N THR A 289 -3.93 -13.07 -6.62
CA THR A 289 -3.94 -14.39 -5.97
C THR A 289 -2.52 -14.82 -5.65
N ALA A 290 -2.30 -15.24 -4.41
CA ALA A 290 -0.99 -15.68 -3.94
C ALA A 290 -1.08 -16.88 -3.00
N GLU A 291 0.05 -17.51 -2.76
CA GLU A 291 0.25 -18.60 -1.83
C GLU A 291 1.23 -18.17 -0.74
N LEU A 292 0.78 -18.19 0.50
CA LEU A 292 1.59 -17.94 1.69
C LEU A 292 2.10 -19.28 2.22
N ASP A 293 3.39 -19.39 2.41
CA ASP A 293 4.04 -20.43 3.21
C ASP A 293 4.67 -19.76 4.43
N ALA A 294 3.98 -19.85 5.57
CA ALA A 294 4.46 -19.23 6.81
C ALA A 294 5.70 -19.96 7.36
N ASP A 295 5.86 -21.25 7.09
CA ASP A 295 6.98 -22.04 7.60
C ASP A 295 8.31 -21.59 6.97
N THR A 296 8.28 -21.10 5.73
CA THR A 296 9.45 -20.59 5.00
C THR A 296 9.49 -19.05 4.90
N GLY A 297 8.47 -18.36 5.42
CA GLY A 297 8.36 -16.91 5.31
C GLY A 297 8.27 -16.41 3.86
N THR A 298 7.55 -17.14 2.98
CA THR A 298 7.44 -16.81 1.56
C THR A 298 6.01 -16.53 1.12
N LEU A 299 5.87 -15.57 0.19
CA LEU A 299 4.64 -15.30 -0.54
C LEU A 299 4.91 -15.47 -2.04
N THR A 300 4.21 -16.39 -2.67
CA THR A 300 4.34 -16.63 -4.12
C THR A 300 3.09 -16.17 -4.84
N LEU A 301 3.24 -15.19 -5.74
CA LEU A 301 2.14 -14.67 -6.56
C LEU A 301 1.76 -15.70 -7.63
N GLY A 302 0.48 -15.97 -7.80
CA GLY A 302 -0.05 -16.84 -8.85
C GLY A 302 0.25 -16.30 -10.25
N GLU A 303 0.13 -14.97 -10.39
CA GLU A 303 0.44 -14.21 -11.60
C GLU A 303 1.36 -13.02 -11.25
N PRO A 304 2.13 -12.47 -12.21
CA PRO A 304 2.86 -11.23 -11.99
C PRO A 304 1.94 -10.09 -11.55
N ALA A 305 2.44 -9.15 -10.74
CA ALA A 305 1.67 -8.02 -10.24
C ALA A 305 1.07 -7.13 -11.36
N LEU A 306 1.81 -7.00 -12.45
CA LEU A 306 1.45 -6.24 -13.65
C LEU A 306 1.45 -7.17 -14.87
N ARG A 307 0.77 -6.78 -15.94
CA ARG A 307 0.68 -7.57 -17.19
C ARG A 307 1.56 -7.00 -18.31
#